data_34edc9fa6089e68b69ec1acbbec8796f
#
_entry.id   34edc9fa6089e68b69ec1acbbec8796f
#
_cell.length_a   1.000
_cell.length_b   1.000
_cell.length_c   1.000
_cell.angle_alpha   90.00
_cell.angle_beta   90.00
_cell.angle_gamma   90.00
#
_symmetry.space_group_name_H-M   'P 1'
#
loop_
_entity.id
_entity.type
_entity.pdbx_description
1 polymer ?
#
loop_
_entity_poly.entity_id
_entity_poly.type
_entity_poly.pdbx_seq_one_letter_code
_entity_poly.pdbx_strand_id
1 'polypeptide(L)'
;MPRFNANLSMMFHEHDFLDRFGSAANAGFNGVEFLFPYAYSIADLKESLEANQLTQVLFNLPPGDWERGERGMCCHPNRQNEFRESVEIALEYAKGLGCQQIHAMAGIKPKDVPWEALLETYAENLKYASQLCEQNNVRLLIEAINSRDLSLIHI
;
A
#
# COMPACT_ATOMS: atom_id res chain seq x y z
N MET A 1 15.94 -11.54 17.44
CA MET A 1 15.61 -10.12 17.70
C MET A 1 14.56 -9.69 16.69
N PRO A 2 13.56 -8.86 17.07
CA PRO A 2 12.63 -8.30 16.10
C PRO A 2 13.36 -7.46 15.05
N ARG A 3 12.84 -7.45 13.84
CA ARG A 3 13.32 -6.60 12.75
C ARG A 3 12.38 -5.42 12.64
N PHE A 4 12.93 -4.22 12.51
CA PHE A 4 12.18 -2.98 12.33
C PHE A 4 12.49 -2.41 10.94
N ASN A 5 11.49 -1.79 10.34
CA ASN A 5 11.62 -1.02 9.10
C ASN A 5 11.23 0.44 9.36
N ALA A 6 11.80 1.35 8.59
CA ALA A 6 11.43 2.76 8.63
C ALA A 6 10.26 3.02 7.69
N ASN A 7 9.21 3.72 8.17
CA ASN A 7 8.15 4.22 7.30
C ASN A 7 8.54 5.59 6.75
N LEU A 8 8.97 5.64 5.48
CA LEU A 8 9.46 6.86 4.84
C LEU A 8 8.37 7.90 4.55
N SER A 9 7.10 7.49 4.61
CA SER A 9 5.98 8.45 4.57
C SER A 9 5.74 9.17 5.89
N MET A 10 6.38 8.73 6.99
CA MET A 10 6.18 9.26 8.34
C MET A 10 7.49 9.69 9.02
N MET A 11 8.64 9.34 8.45
CA MET A 11 9.96 9.61 9.02
C MET A 11 10.83 10.39 8.03
N PHE A 12 11.79 11.14 8.56
CA PHE A 12 12.82 11.90 7.80
C PHE A 12 12.22 12.98 6.88
N HIS A 13 11.14 13.62 7.32
CA HIS A 13 10.43 14.66 6.54
C HIS A 13 11.24 15.91 6.25
N GLU A 14 12.36 16.10 6.92
CA GLU A 14 13.35 17.15 6.67
C GLU A 14 14.10 16.99 5.35
N HIS A 15 13.95 15.83 4.70
CA HIS A 15 14.57 15.49 3.42
C HIS A 15 13.53 15.25 2.33
N ASP A 16 13.90 15.45 1.07
CA ASP A 16 13.12 15.00 -0.07
C ASP A 16 12.97 13.48 -0.06
N PHE A 17 11.88 12.98 -0.65
CA PHE A 17 11.47 11.58 -0.44
C PHE A 17 12.56 10.57 -0.81
N LEU A 18 13.24 10.74 -1.95
CA LEU A 18 14.30 9.81 -2.36
C LEU A 18 15.54 9.87 -1.46
N ASP A 19 15.82 10.99 -0.82
CA ASP A 19 16.93 11.13 0.14
C ASP A 19 16.64 10.45 1.48
N ARG A 20 15.37 10.18 1.80
CA ARG A 20 14.96 9.48 3.03
C ARG A 20 15.48 8.05 3.10
N PHE A 21 15.75 7.42 1.96
CA PHE A 21 16.36 6.08 1.91
C PHE A 21 17.76 6.10 2.55
N GLY A 22 18.59 7.09 2.20
CA GLY A 22 19.88 7.30 2.81
C GLY A 22 19.80 7.58 4.32
N SER A 23 18.83 8.37 4.73
CA SER A 23 18.58 8.69 6.15
C SER A 23 18.19 7.44 6.94
N ALA A 24 17.34 6.58 6.39
CA ALA A 24 16.95 5.32 7.02
C ALA A 24 18.15 4.36 7.16
N ALA A 25 18.97 4.20 6.12
CA ALA A 25 20.18 3.39 6.16
C ALA A 25 21.19 3.91 7.21
N ASN A 26 21.41 5.22 7.25
CA ASN A 26 22.30 5.87 8.24
C ASN A 26 21.77 5.71 9.68
N ALA A 27 20.46 5.63 9.87
CA ALA A 27 19.84 5.32 11.16
C ALA A 27 19.88 3.83 11.55
N GLY A 28 20.43 2.96 10.67
CA GLY A 28 20.63 1.54 10.94
C GLY A 28 19.46 0.64 10.54
N PHE A 29 18.47 1.15 9.79
CA PHE A 29 17.42 0.31 9.23
C PHE A 29 17.94 -0.51 8.04
N ASN A 30 17.43 -1.74 7.90
CA ASN A 30 17.71 -2.61 6.75
C ASN A 30 16.48 -2.77 5.84
N GLY A 31 15.33 -2.27 6.28
CA GLY A 31 14.09 -2.30 5.54
C GLY A 31 13.35 -0.98 5.65
N VAL A 32 12.60 -0.68 4.61
CA VAL A 32 11.75 0.50 4.52
C VAL A 32 10.36 0.13 4.05
N GLU A 33 9.39 0.95 4.41
CA GLU A 33 8.04 0.96 3.87
C GLU A 33 7.63 2.39 3.57
N PHE A 34 6.65 2.57 2.74
CA PHE A 34 6.01 3.86 2.47
C PHE A 34 4.61 3.66 1.92
N LEU A 35 3.75 4.68 2.03
CA LEU A 35 2.35 4.51 1.67
C LEU A 35 2.16 4.26 0.17
N PHE A 36 2.67 5.13 -0.68
CA PHE A 36 2.39 5.08 -2.11
C PHE A 36 3.64 5.36 -2.94
N PRO A 37 4.10 4.40 -3.77
CA PRO A 37 5.25 4.58 -4.65
C PRO A 37 4.95 5.35 -5.95
N TYR A 38 3.70 5.52 -6.30
CA TYR A 38 3.21 5.79 -7.67
C TYR A 38 3.57 7.16 -8.24
N ALA A 39 4.08 8.08 -7.42
CA ALA A 39 4.62 9.36 -7.87
C ALA A 39 6.06 9.28 -8.42
N TYR A 40 6.73 8.13 -8.25
CA TYR A 40 8.12 7.89 -8.63
C TYR A 40 8.21 6.72 -9.61
N SER A 41 9.21 6.74 -10.48
CA SER A 41 9.44 5.59 -11.35
C SER A 41 9.98 4.39 -10.54
N ILE A 42 9.69 3.19 -11.01
CA ILE A 42 10.23 1.95 -10.42
C ILE A 42 11.78 1.99 -10.45
N ALA A 43 12.36 2.58 -11.50
CA ALA A 43 13.81 2.68 -11.64
C ALA A 43 14.43 3.55 -10.54
N ASP A 44 13.87 4.75 -10.27
CA ASP A 44 14.39 5.67 -9.26
C ASP A 44 14.29 5.08 -7.85
N LEU A 45 13.15 4.44 -7.56
CA LEU A 45 12.95 3.76 -6.27
C LEU A 45 13.91 2.59 -6.09
N LYS A 46 14.10 1.79 -7.14
CA LYS A 46 15.01 0.65 -7.13
C LYS A 46 16.47 1.10 -6.94
N GLU A 47 16.88 2.15 -7.65
CA GLU A 47 18.21 2.75 -7.47
C GLU A 47 18.42 3.22 -6.02
N SER A 48 17.44 3.89 -5.43
CA SER A 48 17.49 4.36 -4.03
C SER A 48 17.61 3.19 -3.04
N LEU A 49 16.89 2.09 -3.25
CA LEU A 49 16.97 0.88 -2.44
C LEU A 49 18.35 0.22 -2.55
N GLU A 50 18.83 0.02 -3.77
CA GLU A 50 20.11 -0.66 -4.06
C GLU A 50 21.30 0.16 -3.53
N ALA A 51 21.32 1.47 -3.79
CA ALA A 51 22.40 2.37 -3.33
C ALA A 51 22.53 2.39 -1.80
N ASN A 52 21.44 2.20 -1.07
CA ASN A 52 21.38 2.21 0.39
C ASN A 52 21.30 0.81 1.02
N GLN A 53 21.34 -0.25 0.23
CA GLN A 53 21.25 -1.65 0.68
C GLN A 53 19.99 -1.93 1.52
N LEU A 54 18.86 -1.30 1.15
CA LEU A 54 17.58 -1.42 1.83
C LEU A 54 16.65 -2.41 1.10
N THR A 55 15.81 -3.06 1.86
CA THR A 55 14.73 -3.91 1.34
C THR A 55 13.39 -3.18 1.43
N GLN A 56 12.64 -3.13 0.33
CA GLN A 56 11.24 -2.69 0.36
C GLN A 56 10.38 -3.75 1.05
N VAL A 57 9.74 -3.40 2.16
CA VAL A 57 8.98 -4.36 2.97
C VAL A 57 7.49 -4.34 2.63
N LEU A 58 6.92 -3.16 2.47
CA LEU A 58 5.49 -2.95 2.31
C LEU A 58 5.19 -1.62 1.62
N PHE A 59 4.14 -1.60 0.81
CA PHE A 59 3.45 -0.37 0.37
C PHE A 59 1.96 -0.68 0.12
N ASN A 60 1.14 0.36 -0.05
CA ASN A 60 -0.30 0.20 -0.25
C ASN A 60 -0.66 0.19 -1.73
N LEU A 61 -1.78 -0.46 -2.06
CA LEU A 61 -2.47 -0.26 -3.35
C LEU A 61 -2.78 1.23 -3.56
N PRO A 62 -2.91 1.70 -4.81
CA PRO A 62 -3.42 3.04 -5.09
C PRO A 62 -4.67 3.35 -4.27
N PRO A 63 -4.69 4.48 -3.54
CA PRO A 63 -5.74 4.78 -2.56
C PRO A 63 -7.00 5.41 -3.17
N GLY A 64 -7.01 5.68 -4.48
CA GLY A 64 -7.91 6.65 -5.10
C GLY A 64 -7.36 8.08 -4.99
N ASP A 65 -8.24 9.08 -4.96
CA ASP A 65 -7.86 10.48 -4.82
C ASP A 65 -7.56 10.84 -3.34
N TRP A 66 -6.32 10.60 -2.94
CA TRP A 66 -5.85 10.83 -1.57
C TRP A 66 -6.00 12.28 -1.11
N GLU A 67 -5.77 13.24 -2.01
CA GLU A 67 -5.85 14.67 -1.72
C GLU A 67 -7.30 15.12 -1.44
N ARG A 68 -8.27 14.44 -2.06
CA ARG A 68 -9.70 14.63 -1.78
C ARG A 68 -10.22 13.80 -0.62
N GLY A 69 -9.33 13.13 0.10
CA GLY A 69 -9.67 12.38 1.29
C GLY A 69 -10.06 10.93 1.04
N GLU A 70 -9.88 10.38 -0.17
CA GLU A 70 -10.07 8.95 -0.38
C GLU A 70 -9.00 8.13 0.35
N ARG A 71 -9.37 6.95 0.80
CA ARG A 71 -8.53 6.10 1.65
C ARG A 71 -8.62 4.62 1.27
N GLY A 72 -8.56 4.35 -0.03
CA GLY A 72 -8.79 3.04 -0.58
C GLY A 72 -10.17 2.88 -1.18
N MET A 73 -10.34 1.87 -2.02
CA MET A 73 -11.56 1.65 -2.78
C MET A 73 -12.03 0.19 -2.74
N CYS A 74 -11.41 -0.63 -1.90
CA CYS A 74 -11.66 -2.08 -1.90
C CYS A 74 -13.12 -2.44 -1.56
N CYS A 75 -13.82 -1.61 -0.76
CA CYS A 75 -15.21 -1.84 -0.39
C CYS A 75 -16.24 -1.14 -1.30
N HIS A 76 -15.83 -0.42 -2.34
CA HIS A 76 -16.74 0.41 -3.14
C HIS A 76 -17.35 -0.36 -4.32
N PRO A 77 -18.70 -0.65 -4.33
CA PRO A 77 -19.30 -1.47 -5.37
C PRO A 77 -19.17 -0.88 -6.79
N ASN A 78 -19.20 0.45 -6.88
CA ASN A 78 -19.13 1.15 -8.16
C ASN A 78 -17.70 1.36 -8.69
N ARG A 79 -16.67 0.87 -7.97
CA ARG A 79 -15.25 1.07 -8.30
C ARG A 79 -14.47 -0.23 -8.40
N GLN A 80 -15.15 -1.36 -8.60
CA GLN A 80 -14.47 -2.66 -8.65
C GLN A 80 -13.45 -2.77 -9.81
N ASN A 81 -13.74 -2.19 -10.97
CA ASN A 81 -12.80 -2.19 -12.09
C ASN A 81 -11.55 -1.37 -11.78
N GLU A 82 -11.73 -0.17 -11.21
CA GLU A 82 -10.63 0.69 -10.78
C GLU A 82 -9.77 0.01 -9.69
N PHE A 83 -10.42 -0.69 -8.75
CA PHE A 83 -9.70 -1.49 -7.77
C PHE A 83 -8.86 -2.59 -8.43
N ARG A 84 -9.39 -3.31 -9.43
CA ARG A 84 -8.65 -4.35 -10.14
C ARG A 84 -7.44 -3.79 -10.89
N GLU A 85 -7.60 -2.68 -11.59
CA GLU A 85 -6.50 -1.96 -12.25
C GLU A 85 -5.43 -1.54 -11.22
N SER A 86 -5.85 -1.07 -10.05
CA SER A 86 -4.94 -0.70 -8.98
C SER A 86 -4.09 -1.87 -8.46
N VAL A 87 -4.66 -3.08 -8.43
CA VAL A 87 -3.93 -4.31 -8.06
C VAL A 87 -2.85 -4.63 -9.09
N GLU A 88 -3.16 -4.53 -10.38
CA GLU A 88 -2.20 -4.79 -11.47
C GLU A 88 -1.03 -3.80 -11.42
N ILE A 89 -1.31 -2.50 -11.25
CA ILE A 89 -0.29 -1.46 -11.08
C ILE A 89 0.60 -1.77 -9.86
N ALA A 90 0.00 -2.12 -8.73
CA ALA A 90 0.78 -2.43 -7.52
C ALA A 90 1.66 -3.67 -7.69
N LEU A 91 1.20 -4.68 -8.40
CA LEU A 91 2.01 -5.87 -8.68
C LEU A 91 3.19 -5.58 -9.60
N GLU A 92 3.06 -4.65 -10.55
CA GLU A 92 4.18 -4.17 -11.36
C GLU A 92 5.26 -3.53 -10.47
N TYR A 93 4.86 -2.63 -9.55
CA TYR A 93 5.77 -2.03 -8.58
C TYR A 93 6.37 -3.08 -7.62
N ALA A 94 5.55 -3.99 -7.10
CA ALA A 94 6.03 -5.03 -6.20
C ALA A 94 7.12 -5.89 -6.86
N LYS A 95 6.91 -6.29 -8.12
CA LYS A 95 7.89 -7.03 -8.91
C LYS A 95 9.17 -6.22 -9.15
N GLY A 96 9.04 -4.95 -9.54
CA GLY A 96 10.17 -4.09 -9.84
C GLY A 96 11.05 -3.76 -8.63
N LEU A 97 10.43 -3.61 -7.45
CA LEU A 97 11.10 -3.30 -6.18
C LEU A 97 11.49 -4.55 -5.37
N GLY A 98 11.13 -5.75 -5.82
CA GLY A 98 11.33 -6.99 -5.06
C GLY A 98 10.51 -7.06 -3.77
N CYS A 99 9.41 -6.29 -3.68
CA CYS A 99 8.54 -6.22 -2.52
C CYS A 99 7.58 -7.41 -2.48
N GLN A 100 7.51 -8.12 -1.37
CA GLN A 100 6.68 -9.31 -1.22
C GLN A 100 5.38 -9.08 -0.44
N GLN A 101 5.06 -7.84 -0.10
CA GLN A 101 3.87 -7.49 0.66
C GLN A 101 3.24 -6.20 0.14
N ILE A 102 1.94 -6.22 -0.10
CA ILE A 102 1.15 -5.04 -0.43
C ILE A 102 -0.10 -4.99 0.45
N HIS A 103 -0.55 -3.79 0.79
CA HIS A 103 -1.71 -3.59 1.64
C HIS A 103 -2.90 -3.06 0.83
N ALA A 104 -4.06 -3.71 0.97
CA ALA A 104 -5.32 -3.27 0.40
C ALA A 104 -6.13 -2.47 1.42
N MET A 105 -6.19 -1.17 1.23
CA MET A 105 -7.01 -0.28 2.05
C MET A 105 -8.49 -0.51 1.77
N ALA A 106 -9.28 -0.75 2.82
CA ALA A 106 -10.70 -1.05 2.68
C ALA A 106 -11.50 0.09 2.02
N GLY A 107 -11.19 1.31 2.36
CA GLY A 107 -11.91 2.50 1.92
C GLY A 107 -12.87 3.05 2.99
N ILE A 108 -13.30 4.29 2.78
CA ILE A 108 -14.29 4.95 3.62
C ILE A 108 -15.69 4.47 3.22
N LYS A 109 -16.50 4.16 4.20
CA LYS A 109 -17.91 3.77 3.97
C LYS A 109 -18.69 4.90 3.30
N PRO A 110 -19.24 4.74 2.08
CA PRO A 110 -20.18 5.68 1.49
C PRO A 110 -21.49 5.73 2.29
N LYS A 111 -22.08 6.91 2.42
CA LYS A 111 -23.29 7.13 3.26
C LYS A 111 -24.50 6.34 2.77
N ASP A 112 -24.65 6.21 1.45
CA ASP A 112 -25.87 5.70 0.81
C ASP A 112 -25.74 4.24 0.33
N VAL A 113 -24.71 3.52 0.80
CA VAL A 113 -24.50 2.11 0.43
C VAL A 113 -24.77 1.22 1.65
N PRO A 114 -25.64 0.20 1.52
CA PRO A 114 -25.89 -0.77 2.59
C PRO A 114 -24.60 -1.49 3.02
N TRP A 115 -24.52 -1.78 4.32
CA TRP A 115 -23.35 -2.43 4.90
C TRP A 115 -23.05 -3.79 4.26
N GLU A 116 -24.08 -4.56 4.00
CA GLU A 116 -24.00 -5.89 3.39
C GLU A 116 -23.36 -5.82 1.99
N ALA A 117 -23.76 -4.84 1.17
CA ALA A 117 -23.18 -4.64 -0.16
C ALA A 117 -21.71 -4.22 -0.11
N LEU A 118 -21.32 -3.44 0.91
CA LEU A 118 -19.90 -3.09 1.12
C LEU A 118 -19.07 -4.30 1.51
N LEU A 119 -19.57 -5.15 2.41
CA LEU A 119 -18.87 -6.37 2.84
C LEU A 119 -18.75 -7.39 1.70
N GLU A 120 -19.80 -7.56 0.91
CA GLU A 120 -19.78 -8.45 -0.26
C GLU A 120 -18.75 -7.98 -1.27
N THR A 121 -18.79 -6.70 -1.64
CA THR A 121 -17.81 -6.10 -2.56
C THR A 121 -16.38 -6.22 -2.03
N TYR A 122 -16.18 -5.94 -0.75
CA TYR A 122 -14.88 -6.06 -0.11
C TYR A 122 -14.33 -7.49 -0.18
N ALA A 123 -15.17 -8.48 0.15
CA ALA A 123 -14.80 -9.88 0.08
C ALA A 123 -14.46 -10.34 -1.35
N GLU A 124 -15.25 -9.92 -2.36
CA GLU A 124 -15.00 -10.23 -3.77
C GLU A 124 -13.69 -9.61 -4.26
N ASN A 125 -13.46 -8.35 -3.93
CA ASN A 125 -12.25 -7.63 -4.32
C ASN A 125 -11.01 -8.22 -3.65
N LEU A 126 -11.08 -8.57 -2.35
CA LEU A 126 -9.98 -9.26 -1.67
C LEU A 126 -9.71 -10.64 -2.28
N LYS A 127 -10.74 -11.39 -2.63
CA LYS A 127 -10.59 -12.69 -3.31
C LYS A 127 -9.87 -12.53 -4.65
N TYR A 128 -10.25 -11.57 -5.46
CA TYR A 128 -9.58 -11.26 -6.72
C TYR A 128 -8.11 -10.88 -6.48
N ALA A 129 -7.87 -9.91 -5.60
CA ALA A 129 -6.53 -9.41 -5.33
C ALA A 129 -5.62 -10.48 -4.73
N SER A 130 -6.13 -11.32 -3.81
CA SER A 130 -5.33 -12.38 -3.19
C SER A 130 -4.89 -13.45 -4.20
N GLN A 131 -5.78 -13.85 -5.12
CA GLN A 131 -5.44 -14.81 -6.18
C GLN A 131 -4.34 -14.26 -7.11
N LEU A 132 -4.44 -12.99 -7.49
CA LEU A 132 -3.46 -12.37 -8.36
C LEU A 132 -2.12 -12.15 -7.64
N CYS A 133 -2.15 -11.77 -6.38
CA CYS A 133 -0.98 -11.64 -5.53
C CYS A 133 -0.26 -12.99 -5.35
N GLU A 134 -1.00 -14.07 -5.08
CA GLU A 134 -0.44 -15.41 -4.94
C GLU A 134 0.31 -15.86 -6.20
N GLN A 135 -0.28 -15.64 -7.38
CA GLN A 135 0.35 -15.93 -8.67
C GLN A 135 1.67 -15.18 -8.89
N ASN A 136 1.84 -14.03 -8.23
CA ASN A 136 3.03 -13.19 -8.31
C ASN A 136 3.97 -13.33 -7.10
N ASN A 137 3.74 -14.30 -6.20
CA ASN A 137 4.48 -14.51 -4.95
C ASN A 137 4.48 -13.26 -4.03
N VAL A 138 3.40 -12.50 -4.05
CA VAL A 138 3.16 -11.33 -3.20
C VAL A 138 2.08 -11.68 -2.17
N ARG A 139 2.25 -11.25 -0.93
CA ARG A 139 1.25 -11.39 0.13
C ARG A 139 0.37 -10.15 0.16
N LEU A 140 -0.93 -10.34 0.05
CA LEU A 140 -1.90 -9.28 0.28
C LEU A 140 -2.13 -9.13 1.79
N LEU A 141 -2.06 -7.90 2.29
CA LEU A 141 -2.34 -7.56 3.68
C LEU A 141 -3.61 -6.72 3.77
N ILE A 142 -4.29 -6.85 4.91
CA ILE A 142 -5.38 -5.97 5.34
C ILE A 142 -5.06 -5.46 6.74
N GLU A 143 -5.49 -4.26 7.06
CA GLU A 143 -5.23 -3.62 8.33
C GLU A 143 -6.53 -3.10 8.94
N ALA A 144 -6.77 -3.42 10.20
CA ALA A 144 -7.83 -2.83 10.98
C ALA A 144 -7.37 -1.44 11.47
N ILE A 145 -8.00 -0.38 10.95
CA ILE A 145 -7.65 1.01 11.25
C ILE A 145 -8.68 1.61 12.21
N ASN A 146 -8.38 2.77 12.78
CA ASN A 146 -9.28 3.43 13.72
C ASN A 146 -10.57 3.94 13.05
N SER A 147 -11.66 4.04 13.83
CA SER A 147 -12.97 4.46 13.34
C SER A 147 -13.09 5.96 13.00
N ARG A 148 -12.07 6.78 13.29
CA ARG A 148 -12.13 8.23 13.06
C ARG A 148 -11.82 8.59 11.62
N ASP A 149 -10.84 7.87 11.04
CA ASP A 149 -10.27 8.30 9.76
C ASP A 149 -10.70 7.40 8.63
N LEU A 150 -11.27 6.17 8.92
CA LEU A 150 -11.27 5.39 7.85
C LEU A 150 -11.62 4.03 7.66
N SER A 151 -12.16 3.31 8.03
CA SER A 151 -12.10 1.96 7.46
C SER A 151 -13.40 1.17 7.65
N LEU A 152 -13.68 0.33 6.69
CA LEU A 152 -14.67 -0.74 6.83
C LEU A 152 -14.27 -1.70 7.96
N ILE A 153 -12.96 -1.83 8.21
CA ILE A 153 -12.40 -2.69 9.26
C ILE A 153 -11.87 -1.81 10.38
N HIS A 154 -12.34 -2.05 11.60
CA HIS A 154 -11.96 -1.30 12.81
C HIS A 154 -11.28 -2.20 13.84
N ILE A 155 -10.41 -1.56 14.61
CA ILE A 155 -9.88 -2.14 15.83
C ILE A 155 -10.95 -2.03 16.93
#